data_82ea68aac09dea26506547e0230a6479
#
_entry.id   82ea68aac09dea26506547e0230a6479
#
_cell.length_a   1.000
_cell.length_b   1.000
_cell.length_c   1.000
_cell.angle_alpha   90.00
_cell.angle_beta   90.00
_cell.angle_gamma   90.00
#
_symmetry.space_group_name_H-M   'P 1'
#
loop_
_entity.id
_entity.type
_entity.pdbx_description
1 polymer ?
#
loop_
_entity_poly.entity_id
_entity_poly.type
_entity_poly.pdbx_seq_one_letter_code
_entity_poly.pdbx_strand_id
1 'polypeptide(L)'
;MASKREPQTVLKAAEHISDADKRALQESILEFAPEKVLRYVEKNVDLYSTNTCTLRSTDLYNIKKLPNYRFDALVNFMPLNHIRGVNKLFVTVNDKLPDNGIWICCYEPQSITKRNILKRFPPVIGWLYYVAFFCYKRVLPKLFMTSRLYFDIMEGKHRVLSKAEVLGRLCYCGFEIIDERKKGELH
;
A
#
# COMPACT_ATOMS: atom_id res chain seq x y z
N MET A 1 -0.73 -7.82 25.19
CA MET A 1 -0.97 -6.59 24.40
C MET A 1 -0.36 -5.44 25.16
N ALA A 2 0.76 -4.89 24.70
CA ALA A 2 1.33 -3.69 25.31
C ALA A 2 0.50 -2.50 24.82
N SER A 3 -0.16 -1.80 25.74
CA SER A 3 -0.82 -0.52 25.46
C SER A 3 0.21 0.41 24.82
N LYS A 4 -0.04 0.89 23.61
CA LYS A 4 0.71 2.01 23.07
C LYS A 4 0.54 3.17 24.06
N ARG A 5 1.63 3.77 24.48
CA ARG A 5 1.57 4.93 25.37
C ARG A 5 0.71 6.01 24.71
N GLU A 6 -0.27 6.52 25.44
CA GLU A 6 -1.03 7.69 24.99
C GLU A 6 -0.05 8.80 24.58
N PRO A 7 -0.14 9.31 23.35
CA PRO A 7 0.54 10.54 23.05
C PRO A 7 -0.08 11.61 23.94
N GLN A 8 0.76 12.36 24.65
CA GLN A 8 0.30 13.60 25.28
C GLN A 8 -0.25 14.45 24.15
N THR A 9 -1.56 14.44 24.02
CA THR A 9 -2.31 15.18 22.99
C THR A 9 -2.24 16.65 23.34
N VAL A 10 -1.13 17.28 22.99
CA VAL A 10 -1.19 18.69 22.66
C VAL A 10 -1.92 18.71 21.31
N LEU A 11 -3.22 19.01 21.34
CA LEU A 11 -4.00 19.35 20.15
C LEU A 11 -3.37 20.61 19.54
N LYS A 12 -2.26 20.45 18.81
CA LYS A 12 -1.82 21.46 17.85
C LYS A 12 -2.90 21.46 16.77
N ALA A 13 -3.57 22.61 16.64
CA ALA A 13 -4.44 22.83 15.51
C ALA A 13 -3.71 22.41 14.24
N ALA A 14 -4.34 21.56 13.41
CA ALA A 14 -3.74 21.09 12.19
C ALA A 14 -3.49 22.30 11.28
N GLU A 15 -2.23 22.68 11.15
CA GLU A 15 -1.83 23.72 10.19
C GLU A 15 -1.97 23.13 8.79
N HIS A 16 -2.59 23.88 7.89
CA HIS A 16 -2.68 23.51 6.48
C HIS A 16 -1.48 24.07 5.72
N ILE A 17 -1.07 23.35 4.71
CA ILE A 17 -0.05 23.81 3.76
C ILE A 17 -0.59 25.00 2.94
N SER A 18 0.32 25.80 2.37
CA SER A 18 -0.06 26.95 1.54
C SER A 18 -0.89 26.53 0.31
N ASP A 19 -1.68 27.45 -0.26
CA ASP A 19 -2.47 27.13 -1.46
C ASP A 19 -1.57 26.82 -2.70
N ALA A 20 -0.36 27.35 -2.75
CA ALA A 20 0.63 27.00 -3.77
C ALA A 20 1.09 25.56 -3.61
N ASP A 21 1.41 25.14 -2.37
CA ASP A 21 1.84 23.78 -2.05
C ASP A 21 0.71 22.75 -2.27
N LYS A 22 -0.55 23.12 -1.98
CA LYS A 22 -1.72 22.29 -2.30
C LYS A 22 -1.81 21.97 -3.78
N ARG A 23 -1.67 23.00 -4.65
CA ARG A 23 -1.72 22.80 -6.10
C ARG A 23 -0.56 21.93 -6.58
N ALA A 24 0.66 22.20 -6.12
CA ALA A 24 1.83 21.42 -6.45
C ALA A 24 1.69 19.95 -6.02
N LEU A 25 1.13 19.69 -4.83
CA LEU A 25 0.87 18.36 -4.33
C LEU A 25 -0.19 17.64 -5.19
N GLN A 26 -1.29 18.31 -5.54
CA GLN A 26 -2.34 17.77 -6.40
C GLN A 26 -1.79 17.40 -7.79
N GLU A 27 -1.06 18.29 -8.43
CA GLU A 27 -0.44 18.06 -9.74
C GLU A 27 0.52 16.87 -9.67
N SER A 28 1.37 16.82 -8.65
CA SER A 28 2.28 15.69 -8.41
C SER A 28 1.55 14.36 -8.25
N ILE A 29 0.43 14.32 -7.52
CA ILE A 29 -0.36 13.10 -7.34
C ILE A 29 -1.04 12.71 -8.66
N LEU A 30 -1.57 13.66 -9.42
CA LEU A 30 -2.28 13.40 -10.68
C LEU A 30 -1.35 12.88 -11.79
N GLU A 31 -0.04 13.09 -11.71
CA GLU A 31 0.93 12.48 -12.62
C GLU A 31 0.91 10.94 -12.58
N PHE A 32 0.58 10.33 -11.44
CA PHE A 32 0.65 8.88 -11.26
C PHE A 32 -0.63 8.22 -10.74
N ALA A 33 -1.55 8.99 -10.19
CA ALA A 33 -2.83 8.50 -9.69
C ALA A 33 -4.00 9.18 -10.43
N PRO A 34 -5.06 8.46 -10.82
CA PRO A 34 -6.25 9.06 -11.40
C PRO A 34 -6.94 9.98 -10.39
N GLU A 35 -7.60 11.02 -10.89
CA GLU A 35 -8.36 11.98 -10.10
C GLU A 35 -9.34 11.31 -9.10
N LYS A 36 -10.00 10.23 -9.50
CA LYS A 36 -10.89 9.46 -8.62
C LYS A 36 -10.19 8.92 -7.36
N VAL A 37 -8.91 8.56 -7.48
CA VAL A 37 -8.12 8.09 -6.32
C VAL A 37 -7.81 9.27 -5.42
N LEU A 38 -7.44 10.42 -5.99
CA LEU A 38 -7.19 11.64 -5.23
C LEU A 38 -8.45 12.04 -4.43
N ARG A 39 -9.60 12.14 -5.08
CA ARG A 39 -10.90 12.46 -4.43
C ARG A 39 -11.24 11.46 -3.31
N TYR A 40 -10.95 10.17 -3.52
CA TYR A 40 -11.16 9.18 -2.48
C TYR A 40 -10.26 9.42 -1.26
N VAL A 41 -9.00 9.77 -1.48
CA VAL A 41 -8.08 10.09 -0.38
C VAL A 41 -8.53 11.35 0.36
N GLU A 42 -8.85 12.43 -0.36
CA GLU A 42 -9.34 13.69 0.21
C GLU A 42 -10.63 13.53 1.04
N LYS A 43 -11.48 12.57 0.66
CA LYS A 43 -12.71 12.26 1.41
C LYS A 43 -12.43 11.59 2.76
N ASN A 44 -11.34 10.82 2.86
CA ASN A 44 -11.06 10.00 4.03
C ASN A 44 -10.02 10.60 4.97
N VAL A 45 -9.15 11.46 4.47
CA VAL A 45 -8.09 12.13 5.24
C VAL A 45 -7.92 13.56 4.77
N ASP A 46 -7.55 14.45 5.68
CA ASP A 46 -7.15 15.80 5.30
C ASP A 46 -5.74 15.77 4.69
N LEU A 47 -5.71 15.64 3.36
CA LEU A 47 -4.48 15.50 2.58
C LEU A 47 -3.56 16.71 2.68
N TYR A 48 -4.11 17.87 3.00
CA TYR A 48 -3.41 19.16 3.03
C TYR A 48 -2.99 19.61 4.43
N SER A 49 -3.26 18.78 5.42
CA SER A 49 -2.78 19.00 6.78
C SER A 49 -1.28 18.70 6.88
N THR A 50 -0.55 19.49 7.67
CA THR A 50 0.84 19.21 8.04
C THR A 50 1.01 17.92 8.84
N ASN A 51 -0.11 17.36 9.35
CA ASN A 51 -0.16 16.07 10.05
C ASN A 51 -0.41 14.87 9.11
N THR A 52 -0.53 15.10 7.81
CA THR A 52 -0.67 14.03 6.81
C THR A 52 0.63 13.88 6.03
N CYS A 53 1.15 12.66 5.99
CA CYS A 53 2.34 12.32 5.21
C CYS A 53 1.95 11.56 3.94
N THR A 54 2.25 12.14 2.78
CA THR A 54 2.06 11.49 1.48
C THR A 54 3.37 10.91 0.99
N LEU A 55 3.34 9.66 0.54
CA LEU A 55 4.50 8.92 0.07
C LEU A 55 4.26 8.25 -1.27
N ARG A 56 5.31 8.16 -2.07
CA ARG A 56 5.41 7.30 -3.25
C ARG A 56 6.70 6.50 -3.15
N SER A 57 6.74 5.58 -2.21
CA SER A 57 7.98 4.83 -1.95
C SER A 57 7.74 3.32 -1.88
N THR A 58 8.68 2.59 -2.49
CA THR A 58 8.82 1.13 -2.33
C THR A 58 9.81 0.77 -1.24
N ASP A 59 10.60 1.76 -0.78
CA ASP A 59 11.66 1.54 0.19
C ASP A 59 11.17 1.75 1.62
N LEU A 60 11.34 0.70 2.40
CA LEU A 60 11.06 0.70 3.83
C LEU A 60 11.91 1.73 4.60
N TYR A 61 13.10 2.04 4.11
CA TYR A 61 14.00 3.00 4.75
C TYR A 61 13.39 4.40 4.85
N ASN A 62 12.71 4.85 3.80
CA ASN A 62 12.04 6.16 3.80
C ASN A 62 10.97 6.25 4.90
N ILE A 63 10.22 5.17 5.11
CA ILE A 63 9.19 5.12 6.16
C ILE A 63 9.82 5.03 7.55
N LYS A 64 10.91 4.28 7.70
CA LYS A 64 11.63 4.18 8.98
C LYS A 64 12.20 5.53 9.45
N LYS A 65 12.60 6.39 8.52
CA LYS A 65 13.11 7.74 8.82
C LYS A 65 12.03 8.71 9.31
N LEU A 66 10.75 8.42 9.05
CA LEU A 66 9.68 9.27 9.57
C LEU A 66 9.71 9.29 11.11
N PRO A 67 9.40 10.44 11.70
CA PRO A 67 9.25 10.51 13.17
C PRO A 67 8.06 9.66 13.63
N ASN A 68 8.18 9.07 14.84
CA ASN A 68 7.10 8.29 15.44
C ASN A 68 5.98 9.22 15.91
N TYR A 69 4.73 8.81 15.67
CA TYR A 69 3.53 9.50 16.16
C TYR A 69 3.41 10.98 15.77
N ARG A 70 4.08 11.36 14.66
CA ARG A 70 4.06 12.74 14.17
C ARG A 70 2.85 12.99 13.25
N PHE A 71 2.42 11.97 12.52
CA PHE A 71 1.40 12.07 11.50
C PHE A 71 0.14 11.32 11.92
N ASP A 72 -1.00 11.97 11.79
CA ASP A 72 -2.31 11.37 12.04
C ASP A 72 -2.75 10.49 10.86
N ALA A 73 -2.26 10.81 9.67
CA ALA A 73 -2.50 10.02 8.47
C ALA A 73 -1.23 9.78 7.65
N LEU A 74 -1.13 8.58 7.07
CA LEU A 74 -0.06 8.18 6.16
C LEU A 74 -0.67 7.63 4.88
N VAL A 75 -0.36 8.23 3.74
CA VAL A 75 -0.87 7.82 2.43
C VAL A 75 0.29 7.36 1.56
N ASN A 76 0.30 6.09 1.14
CA ASN A 76 1.30 5.58 0.20
C ASN A 76 0.63 5.18 -1.12
N PHE A 77 0.92 5.94 -2.17
CA PHE A 77 0.41 5.70 -3.51
C PHE A 77 1.14 4.58 -4.26
N MET A 78 2.25 4.05 -3.70
CA MET A 78 2.96 2.95 -4.33
C MET A 78 2.29 1.62 -4.02
N PRO A 79 1.98 0.79 -5.05
CA PRO A 79 1.36 -0.51 -4.81
C PRO A 79 2.22 -1.42 -3.93
N LEU A 80 1.60 -2.06 -2.94
CA LEU A 80 2.23 -3.02 -2.03
C LEU A 80 2.91 -4.18 -2.77
N ASN A 81 2.49 -4.46 -4.00
CA ASN A 81 3.07 -5.48 -4.88
C ASN A 81 4.56 -5.24 -5.21
N HIS A 82 5.01 -4.00 -5.10
CA HIS A 82 6.41 -3.61 -5.39
C HIS A 82 7.29 -3.56 -4.14
N ILE A 83 6.75 -3.90 -2.97
CA ILE A 83 7.47 -3.82 -1.69
C ILE A 83 7.90 -5.21 -1.26
N ARG A 84 9.22 -5.41 -1.09
CA ARG A 84 9.80 -6.72 -0.75
C ARG A 84 9.31 -7.26 0.59
N GLY A 85 9.26 -6.44 1.61
CA GLY A 85 8.96 -6.83 2.99
C GLY A 85 7.61 -6.32 3.48
N VAL A 86 6.48 -6.75 2.90
CA VAL A 86 5.14 -6.22 3.21
C VAL A 86 4.81 -6.27 4.70
N ASN A 87 5.12 -7.36 5.41
CA ASN A 87 4.88 -7.43 6.86
C ASN A 87 5.75 -6.45 7.64
N LYS A 88 7.03 -6.30 7.24
CA LYS A 88 7.92 -5.31 7.86
C LYS A 88 7.42 -3.89 7.63
N LEU A 89 6.88 -3.63 6.43
CA LEU A 89 6.23 -2.36 6.12
C LEU A 89 5.05 -2.11 7.05
N PHE A 90 4.14 -3.08 7.19
CA PHE A 90 2.94 -2.95 8.01
C PHE A 90 3.28 -2.65 9.47
N VAL A 91 4.20 -3.43 10.05
CA VAL A 91 4.68 -3.18 11.41
C VAL A 91 5.31 -1.79 11.52
N THR A 92 6.20 -1.42 10.57
CA THR A 92 6.85 -0.11 10.60
C THR A 92 5.85 1.04 10.51
N VAL A 93 4.84 0.95 9.63
CA VAL A 93 3.80 1.98 9.52
C VAL A 93 2.97 2.04 10.80
N ASN A 94 2.62 0.89 11.38
CA ASN A 94 1.89 0.85 12.64
C ASN A 94 2.68 1.49 13.80
N ASP A 95 4.00 1.33 13.81
CA ASP A 95 4.87 1.98 14.80
C ASP A 95 5.01 3.50 14.61
N LYS A 96 4.71 4.00 13.40
CA LYS A 96 4.81 5.43 13.06
C LYS A 96 3.51 6.20 13.32
N LEU A 97 2.39 5.53 13.24
CA LEU A 97 1.07 6.13 13.45
C LEU A 97 0.67 6.10 14.94
N PRO A 98 -0.02 7.14 15.43
CA PRO A 98 -0.65 7.11 16.73
C PRO A 98 -1.83 6.12 16.77
N ASP A 99 -2.41 5.91 17.96
CA ASP A 99 -3.68 5.20 18.09
C ASP A 99 -4.76 5.97 17.29
N ASN A 100 -5.58 5.22 16.53
CA ASN A 100 -6.56 5.76 15.57
C ASN A 100 -5.95 6.51 14.35
N GLY A 101 -4.64 6.43 14.14
CA GLY A 101 -4.02 6.96 12.93
C GLY A 101 -4.48 6.21 11.68
N ILE A 102 -4.68 6.93 10.58
CA ILE A 102 -5.20 6.37 9.32
C ILE A 102 -4.06 6.03 8.37
N TRP A 103 -4.09 4.84 7.81
CA TRP A 103 -3.20 4.47 6.71
C TRP A 103 -3.98 4.12 5.45
N ILE A 104 -3.67 4.85 4.37
CA ILE A 104 -4.21 4.56 3.04
C ILE A 104 -3.09 3.96 2.18
N CYS A 105 -3.32 2.79 1.63
CA CYS A 105 -2.39 2.13 0.72
C CYS A 105 -3.15 1.47 -0.44
N CYS A 106 -2.44 1.19 -1.53
CA CYS A 106 -3.00 0.52 -2.68
C CYS A 106 -2.29 -0.80 -2.97
N TYR A 107 -2.99 -1.74 -3.60
CA TYR A 107 -2.43 -2.99 -4.07
C TYR A 107 -3.18 -3.51 -5.30
N GLU A 108 -2.52 -4.34 -6.09
CA GLU A 108 -3.16 -5.05 -7.20
C GLU A 108 -3.46 -6.50 -6.78
N PRO A 109 -4.74 -6.87 -6.61
CA PRO A 109 -5.11 -8.23 -6.24
C PRO A 109 -4.89 -9.21 -7.40
N GLN A 110 -4.48 -10.43 -7.07
CA GLN A 110 -4.25 -11.53 -8.03
C GLN A 110 -5.42 -11.76 -8.99
N SER A 111 -6.65 -11.52 -8.53
CA SER A 111 -7.86 -11.69 -9.34
C SER A 111 -7.90 -10.77 -10.56
N ILE A 112 -7.33 -9.57 -10.47
CA ILE A 112 -7.21 -8.63 -11.60
C ILE A 112 -6.19 -9.16 -12.60
N THR A 113 -5.00 -9.55 -12.13
CA THR A 113 -3.96 -10.14 -12.98
C THR A 113 -4.47 -11.38 -13.71
N LYS A 114 -5.16 -12.30 -13.00
CA LYS A 114 -5.80 -13.47 -13.61
C LYS A 114 -6.77 -13.08 -14.71
N ARG A 115 -7.68 -12.15 -14.41
CA ARG A 115 -8.67 -11.68 -15.39
C ARG A 115 -8.02 -11.07 -16.63
N ASN A 116 -6.98 -10.27 -16.45
CA ASN A 116 -6.26 -9.62 -17.54
C ASN A 116 -5.57 -10.65 -18.44
N ILE A 117 -4.93 -11.67 -17.86
CA ILE A 117 -4.30 -12.78 -18.61
C ILE A 117 -5.36 -13.53 -19.41
N LEU A 118 -6.46 -13.95 -18.75
CA LEU A 118 -7.51 -14.74 -19.42
C LEU A 118 -8.26 -13.96 -20.50
N LYS A 119 -8.30 -12.62 -20.42
CA LYS A 119 -8.89 -11.79 -21.49
C LYS A 119 -7.95 -11.59 -22.69
N ARG A 120 -6.62 -11.69 -22.47
CA ARG A 120 -5.63 -11.42 -23.52
C ARG A 120 -5.37 -12.60 -24.45
N PHE A 121 -5.61 -13.82 -23.98
CA PHE A 121 -5.33 -15.06 -24.70
C PHE A 121 -6.59 -15.90 -24.90
N PRO A 122 -6.65 -16.76 -25.92
CA PRO A 122 -7.69 -17.79 -26.04
C PRO A 122 -7.80 -18.64 -24.75
N PRO A 123 -8.99 -19.16 -24.42
CA PRO A 123 -9.26 -19.76 -23.11
C PRO A 123 -8.25 -20.81 -22.64
N VAL A 124 -7.87 -21.73 -23.53
CA VAL A 124 -6.93 -22.82 -23.21
C VAL A 124 -5.52 -22.28 -22.99
N ILE A 125 -5.04 -21.42 -23.89
CA ILE A 125 -3.69 -20.82 -23.81
C ILE A 125 -3.62 -19.86 -22.62
N GLY A 126 -4.65 -19.07 -22.41
CA GLY A 126 -4.75 -18.14 -21.27
C GLY A 126 -4.70 -18.87 -19.94
N TRP A 127 -5.37 -20.03 -19.84
CA TRP A 127 -5.34 -20.83 -18.61
C TRP A 127 -3.96 -21.46 -18.38
N LEU A 128 -3.35 -22.05 -19.41
CA LEU A 128 -2.01 -22.64 -19.32
C LEU A 128 -0.97 -21.57 -18.93
N TYR A 129 -1.02 -20.41 -19.57
CA TYR A 129 -0.16 -19.27 -19.22
C TYR A 129 -0.37 -18.80 -17.78
N TYR A 130 -1.63 -18.71 -17.33
CA TYR A 130 -1.93 -18.32 -15.96
C TYR A 130 -1.38 -19.33 -14.94
N VAL A 131 -1.49 -20.63 -15.19
CA VAL A 131 -0.93 -21.67 -14.32
C VAL A 131 0.60 -21.56 -14.25
N ALA A 132 1.27 -21.41 -15.40
CA ALA A 132 2.72 -21.21 -15.44
C ALA A 132 3.13 -19.94 -14.68
N PHE A 133 2.42 -18.83 -14.89
CA PHE A 133 2.62 -17.57 -14.18
C PHE A 133 2.41 -17.73 -12.67
N PHE A 134 1.37 -18.45 -12.26
CA PHE A 134 1.07 -18.71 -10.86
C PHE A 134 2.17 -19.54 -10.20
N CYS A 135 2.60 -20.61 -10.84
CA CYS A 135 3.72 -21.43 -10.37
C CYS A 135 4.99 -20.59 -10.21
N TYR A 136 5.34 -19.80 -11.22
CA TYR A 136 6.52 -18.94 -11.19
C TYR A 136 6.45 -17.88 -10.08
N LYS A 137 5.31 -17.20 -9.92
CA LYS A 137 5.18 -16.06 -8.97
C LYS A 137 4.80 -16.47 -7.54
N ARG A 138 4.17 -17.64 -7.35
CA ARG A 138 3.68 -18.06 -6.03
C ARG A 138 4.30 -19.33 -5.48
N VAL A 139 4.67 -20.26 -6.33
CA VAL A 139 5.22 -21.55 -5.89
C VAL A 139 6.73 -21.45 -5.75
N LEU A 140 7.45 -21.03 -6.78
CA LEU A 140 8.91 -20.94 -6.77
C LEU A 140 9.48 -20.10 -5.60
N PRO A 141 8.92 -18.96 -5.20
CA PRO A 141 9.43 -18.21 -4.05
C PRO A 141 9.32 -18.94 -2.71
N LYS A 142 8.46 -19.97 -2.63
CA LYS A 142 8.23 -20.75 -1.40
C LYS A 142 9.09 -22.00 -1.32
N LEU A 143 9.67 -22.44 -2.42
CA LEU A 143 10.54 -23.61 -2.45
C LEU A 143 11.93 -23.20 -1.96
N PHE A 144 12.48 -23.99 -1.04
CA PHE A 144 13.76 -23.70 -0.39
C PHE A 144 14.93 -23.53 -1.38
N MET A 145 14.98 -24.35 -2.42
CA MET A 145 16.08 -24.31 -3.41
C MET A 145 15.99 -23.14 -4.40
N THR A 146 14.77 -22.71 -4.76
CA THR A 146 14.55 -21.70 -5.80
C THR A 146 14.28 -20.31 -5.24
N SER A 147 14.00 -20.20 -3.93
CA SER A 147 13.65 -18.93 -3.29
C SER A 147 14.77 -17.88 -3.39
N ARG A 148 16.03 -18.28 -3.17
CA ARG A 148 17.19 -17.37 -3.29
C ARG A 148 17.31 -16.82 -4.70
N LEU A 149 17.40 -17.70 -5.69
CA LEU A 149 17.50 -17.32 -7.10
C LEU A 149 16.32 -16.44 -7.56
N TYR A 150 15.10 -16.79 -7.13
CA TYR A 150 13.91 -15.99 -7.43
C TYR A 150 14.01 -14.55 -6.87
N PHE A 151 14.43 -14.40 -5.61
CA PHE A 151 14.55 -13.08 -4.99
C PHE A 151 15.72 -12.28 -5.54
N ASP A 152 16.80 -12.91 -5.96
CA ASP A 152 17.93 -12.25 -6.61
C ASP A 152 17.52 -11.69 -7.99
N ILE A 153 16.73 -12.44 -8.77
CA ILE A 153 16.25 -12.00 -10.09
C ILE A 153 15.15 -10.95 -9.98
N MET A 154 14.20 -11.14 -9.04
CA MET A 154 12.99 -10.30 -8.98
C MET A 154 13.11 -9.12 -8.01
N GLU A 155 14.16 -9.06 -7.20
CA GLU A 155 14.37 -8.03 -6.16
C GLU A 155 13.16 -7.82 -5.24
N GLY A 156 12.24 -8.77 -5.19
CA GLY A 156 10.98 -8.67 -4.44
C GLY A 156 9.92 -7.77 -5.07
N LYS A 157 10.12 -7.31 -6.30
CA LYS A 157 9.16 -6.52 -7.08
C LYS A 157 8.09 -7.40 -7.74
N HIS A 158 6.96 -6.78 -8.13
CA HIS A 158 5.86 -7.44 -8.86
C HIS A 158 5.31 -8.69 -8.16
N ARG A 159 5.15 -8.61 -6.85
CA ARG A 159 4.58 -9.73 -6.06
C ARG A 159 3.10 -9.91 -6.36
N VAL A 160 2.67 -11.14 -6.43
CA VAL A 160 1.25 -11.50 -6.56
C VAL A 160 0.65 -11.61 -5.16
N LEU A 161 -0.24 -10.70 -4.83
CA LEU A 161 -0.92 -10.65 -3.54
C LEU A 161 -2.41 -10.97 -3.73
N SER A 162 -2.98 -11.82 -2.88
CA SER A 162 -4.43 -12.00 -2.84
C SER A 162 -5.05 -11.00 -1.87
N LYS A 163 -6.34 -10.68 -2.08
CA LYS A 163 -7.10 -9.82 -1.17
C LYS A 163 -7.04 -10.35 0.28
N ALA A 164 -7.38 -11.61 0.48
CA ALA A 164 -7.36 -12.23 1.80
C ALA A 164 -5.98 -12.17 2.47
N GLU A 165 -4.90 -12.33 1.69
CA GLU A 165 -3.54 -12.23 2.19
C GLU A 165 -3.21 -10.83 2.67
N VAL A 166 -3.56 -9.78 1.91
CA VAL A 166 -3.27 -8.39 2.29
C VAL A 166 -4.05 -8.01 3.53
N LEU A 167 -5.37 -8.23 3.53
CA LEU A 167 -6.23 -7.87 4.65
C LEU A 167 -5.87 -8.66 5.92
N GLY A 168 -5.65 -9.98 5.82
CA GLY A 168 -5.24 -10.80 6.96
C GLY A 168 -3.91 -10.37 7.56
N ARG A 169 -2.94 -9.95 6.72
CA ARG A 169 -1.66 -9.44 7.20
C ARG A 169 -1.79 -8.05 7.85
N LEU A 170 -2.65 -7.18 7.34
CA LEU A 170 -2.94 -5.88 7.96
C LEU A 170 -3.52 -6.08 9.36
N CYS A 171 -4.56 -6.91 9.48
CA CYS A 171 -5.16 -7.23 10.79
C CYS A 171 -4.14 -7.87 11.75
N TYR A 172 -3.30 -8.79 11.25
CA TYR A 172 -2.23 -9.41 12.06
C TYR A 172 -1.20 -8.38 12.57
N CYS A 173 -0.92 -7.34 11.77
CA CYS A 173 0.00 -6.26 12.14
C CYS A 173 -0.68 -5.13 12.95
N GLY A 174 -1.92 -5.32 13.41
CA GLY A 174 -2.61 -4.41 14.32
C GLY A 174 -3.45 -3.32 13.65
N PHE A 175 -3.75 -3.44 12.34
CA PHE A 175 -4.65 -2.53 11.65
C PHE A 175 -6.09 -3.07 11.68
N GLU A 176 -7.03 -2.15 11.84
CA GLU A 176 -8.44 -2.38 11.56
C GLU A 176 -8.76 -1.92 10.14
N ILE A 177 -9.52 -2.70 9.37
CA ILE A 177 -9.90 -2.37 8.00
C ILE A 177 -11.18 -1.56 8.03
N ILE A 178 -11.08 -0.28 7.70
CA ILE A 178 -12.22 0.64 7.67
C ILE A 178 -12.96 0.53 6.35
N ASP A 179 -12.24 0.59 5.22
CA ASP A 179 -12.83 0.53 3.88
C ASP A 179 -11.88 -0.11 2.87
N GLU A 180 -12.45 -0.69 1.81
CA GLU A 180 -11.72 -1.20 0.66
C GLU A 180 -12.51 -0.94 -0.61
N ARG A 181 -11.90 -0.22 -1.54
CA ARG A 181 -12.50 0.11 -2.83
C ARG A 181 -11.65 -0.35 -4.00
N LYS A 182 -12.29 -0.81 -5.06
CA LYS A 182 -11.61 -1.03 -6.33
C LYS A 182 -11.53 0.28 -7.10
N LYS A 183 -10.40 0.51 -7.79
CA LYS A 183 -10.20 1.70 -8.61
C LYS A 183 -11.35 1.97 -9.60
N GLY A 184 -12.00 0.92 -10.11
CA GLY A 184 -13.16 1.05 -11.00
C GLY A 184 -14.49 1.38 -10.31
N GLU A 185 -14.56 1.29 -8.98
CA GLU A 185 -15.75 1.58 -8.16
C GLU A 185 -15.66 2.96 -7.48
N LEU A 186 -14.55 3.69 -7.68
CA LEU A 186 -14.40 5.06 -7.20
C LEU A 186 -15.20 6.02 -8.11
N HIS A 187 -16.05 6.81 -7.53
CA HIS A 187 -16.88 7.81 -8.19
C HIS A 187 -16.43 9.22 -7.88
#